data_fbd204f62b0e98e5d045f0336f3aa94e
#
_entry.id   fbd204f62b0e98e5d045f0336f3aa94e
#
_cell.length_a   1.000
_cell.length_b   1.000
_cell.length_c   1.000
_cell.angle_alpha   90.00
_cell.angle_beta   90.00
_cell.angle_gamma   90.00
#
_symmetry.space_group_name_H-M   'P 1'
#
loop_
_entity.id
_entity.type
_entity.pdbx_description
1 polymer ?
#
loop_
_entity_poly.entity_id
_entity_poly.type
_entity_poly.pdbx_seq_one_letter_code
_entity_poly.pdbx_strand_id
1 'polypeptide(L)'
;TDLDAPVGIAYLDVNGLKDINDQHGHEFGDKVLVECAGKIKLVFGEENFYRIGGDEFVIICPSVKQEDFQKKIYSLKAEFQNDSNCRAAIGYTWVEHINKNISRIIADADAKMYEDKKDFYHKSPNSRRYRHYNDRILCLSDVTLLQEEFERNHFCVYLQPKISTESYKAKGAEALIRYCPKPDIVISPYEFISLLEEFETIYMVDFFVFTSVCEKLKEWREKGIQLFPISVNFSSISLREPHFVEHISDICHTYDIS
;
A
#
# COMPACT_ATOMS: atom_id res chain seq x y z
N THR A 1 -5.52 28.04 -9.86
CA THR A 1 -4.53 28.00 -8.75
C THR A 1 -3.23 28.53 -9.32
N ASP A 2 -2.70 29.56 -8.68
CA ASP A 2 -1.42 30.15 -9.06
C ASP A 2 -0.31 29.12 -8.80
N LEU A 3 0.34 28.63 -9.85
CA LEU A 3 1.39 27.60 -9.76
C LEU A 3 2.67 28.10 -9.08
N ASP A 4 2.76 29.40 -8.86
CA ASP A 4 3.87 30.06 -8.17
C ASP A 4 3.61 30.30 -6.67
N ALA A 5 2.43 29.92 -6.17
CA ALA A 5 2.11 30.09 -4.75
C ALA A 5 2.67 28.92 -3.89
N PRO A 6 3.10 29.19 -2.66
CA PRO A 6 3.53 28.13 -1.75
C PRO A 6 2.36 27.22 -1.38
N VAL A 7 2.65 25.93 -1.15
CA VAL A 7 1.64 24.97 -0.71
C VAL A 7 2.18 24.03 0.37
N GLY A 8 1.37 23.82 1.39
CA GLY A 8 1.55 22.75 2.37
C GLY A 8 0.63 21.59 2.05
N ILE A 9 1.16 20.37 2.01
CA ILE A 9 0.39 19.13 1.82
C ILE A 9 0.69 18.21 2.99
N ALA A 10 -0.36 17.62 3.58
CA ALA A 10 -0.22 16.55 4.55
C ALA A 10 -1.06 15.35 4.14
N TYR A 11 -0.51 14.17 4.39
CA TYR A 11 -1.16 12.88 4.22
C TYR A 11 -1.39 12.26 5.59
N LEU A 12 -2.58 11.72 5.83
CA LEU A 12 -2.95 11.13 7.11
C LEU A 12 -3.60 9.76 6.89
N ASP A 13 -3.31 8.86 7.83
CA ASP A 13 -3.91 7.53 7.89
C ASP A 13 -4.34 7.23 9.33
N VAL A 14 -5.58 6.80 9.52
CA VAL A 14 -6.14 6.50 10.86
C VAL A 14 -5.60 5.16 11.33
N ASN A 15 -4.82 5.19 12.40
CA ASN A 15 -4.15 4.01 12.93
C ASN A 15 -5.13 2.98 13.52
N GLY A 16 -5.04 1.73 13.06
CA GLY A 16 -5.75 0.60 13.65
C GLY A 16 -7.26 0.56 13.37
N LEU A 17 -7.76 1.28 12.36
CA LEU A 17 -9.20 1.30 12.02
C LEU A 17 -9.74 -0.11 11.76
N LYS A 18 -8.95 -1.00 11.15
CA LYS A 18 -9.35 -2.39 10.93
C LYS A 18 -9.55 -3.13 12.26
N ASP A 19 -8.60 -3.01 13.18
CA ASP A 19 -8.72 -3.65 14.50
C ASP A 19 -9.93 -3.10 15.27
N ILE A 20 -10.20 -1.81 15.15
CA ILE A 20 -11.37 -1.15 15.74
C ILE A 20 -12.66 -1.72 15.14
N ASN A 21 -12.73 -1.87 13.82
CA ASN A 21 -13.87 -2.47 13.12
C ASN A 21 -14.08 -3.93 13.53
N ASP A 22 -13.00 -4.70 13.62
CA ASP A 22 -13.06 -6.13 14.01
C ASP A 22 -13.51 -6.32 15.46
N GLN A 23 -13.17 -5.38 16.37
CA GLN A 23 -13.54 -5.45 17.79
C GLN A 23 -14.90 -4.83 18.11
N HIS A 24 -15.26 -3.73 17.46
CA HIS A 24 -16.40 -2.89 17.82
C HIS A 24 -17.45 -2.73 16.72
N GLY A 25 -17.18 -3.30 15.53
CA GLY A 25 -18.05 -3.19 14.34
C GLY A 25 -17.83 -1.91 13.54
N HIS A 26 -18.28 -1.93 12.27
CA HIS A 26 -18.09 -0.84 11.31
C HIS A 26 -18.74 0.49 11.75
N GLU A 27 -19.86 0.45 12.44
CA GLU A 27 -20.51 1.67 12.96
C GLU A 27 -19.63 2.44 13.96
N PHE A 28 -18.82 1.72 14.73
CA PHE A 28 -17.86 2.36 15.64
C PHE A 28 -16.66 2.93 14.87
N GLY A 29 -16.14 2.21 13.87
CA GLY A 29 -15.10 2.72 12.99
C GLY A 29 -15.52 3.98 12.24
N ASP A 30 -16.78 4.04 11.79
CA ASP A 30 -17.31 5.26 11.16
C ASP A 30 -17.32 6.45 12.12
N LYS A 31 -17.63 6.25 13.40
CA LYS A 31 -17.54 7.31 14.42
C LYS A 31 -16.09 7.81 14.60
N VAL A 32 -15.12 6.89 14.61
CA VAL A 32 -13.70 7.25 14.69
C VAL A 32 -13.27 8.08 13.47
N LEU A 33 -13.72 7.72 12.27
CA LEU A 33 -13.45 8.49 11.05
C LEU A 33 -14.07 9.90 11.09
N VAL A 34 -15.31 10.02 11.59
CA VAL A 34 -15.98 11.32 11.77
C VAL A 34 -15.23 12.18 12.81
N GLU A 35 -14.78 11.56 13.89
CA GLU A 35 -13.97 12.24 14.90
C GLU A 35 -12.63 12.73 14.34
N CYS A 36 -11.94 11.89 13.57
CA CYS A 36 -10.71 12.24 12.85
C CYS A 36 -10.95 13.45 11.93
N ALA A 37 -11.99 13.43 11.11
CA ALA A 37 -12.37 14.54 10.25
C ALA A 37 -12.67 15.81 11.05
N GLY A 38 -13.31 15.69 12.21
CA GLY A 38 -13.59 16.79 13.13
C GLY A 38 -12.33 17.48 13.64
N LYS A 39 -11.30 16.71 14.05
CA LYS A 39 -10.01 17.23 14.48
C LYS A 39 -9.27 17.96 13.35
N ILE A 40 -9.27 17.38 12.14
CA ILE A 40 -8.68 18.02 10.97
C ILE A 40 -9.40 19.34 10.64
N LYS A 41 -10.74 19.32 10.63
CA LYS A 41 -11.57 20.51 10.39
C LYS A 41 -11.31 21.63 11.39
N LEU A 42 -11.12 21.29 12.66
CA LEU A 42 -10.84 22.27 13.72
C LEU A 42 -9.53 23.04 13.46
N VAL A 43 -8.50 22.36 12.96
CA VAL A 43 -7.16 22.96 12.78
C VAL A 43 -7.00 23.59 11.39
N PHE A 44 -7.53 22.96 10.35
CA PHE A 44 -7.27 23.32 8.96
C PHE A 44 -8.45 23.98 8.22
N GLY A 45 -9.66 23.92 8.78
CA GLY A 45 -10.88 24.34 8.07
C GLY A 45 -11.44 23.25 7.17
N GLU A 46 -12.71 23.36 6.80
CA GLU A 46 -13.43 22.35 6.03
C GLU A 46 -12.98 22.28 4.56
N GLU A 47 -12.53 23.39 4.02
CA GLU A 47 -12.13 23.54 2.62
C GLU A 47 -10.74 22.99 2.29
N ASN A 48 -9.94 22.64 3.31
CA ASN A 48 -8.53 22.30 3.13
C ASN A 48 -8.23 20.80 3.27
N PHE A 49 -9.23 19.93 3.49
CA PHE A 49 -8.97 18.50 3.61
C PHE A 49 -10.00 17.65 2.86
N TYR A 50 -9.55 16.47 2.45
CA TYR A 50 -10.30 15.52 1.64
C TYR A 50 -10.07 14.11 2.16
N ARG A 51 -11.12 13.30 2.28
CA ARG A 51 -11.01 11.85 2.49
C ARG A 51 -10.85 11.20 1.13
N ILE A 52 -9.75 10.48 0.90
CA ILE A 52 -9.38 9.90 -0.38
C ILE A 52 -9.49 8.37 -0.41
N GLY A 53 -9.52 7.74 0.75
CA GLY A 53 -9.62 6.29 0.90
C GLY A 53 -10.39 5.92 2.17
N GLY A 54 -10.40 4.65 2.54
CA GLY A 54 -11.08 4.12 3.73
C GLY A 54 -10.74 4.86 5.01
N ASP A 55 -9.45 4.93 5.34
CA ASP A 55 -8.86 5.55 6.54
C ASP A 55 -7.91 6.71 6.22
N GLU A 56 -7.84 7.11 4.95
CA GLU A 56 -6.88 8.09 4.44
C GLU A 56 -7.47 9.46 4.20
N PHE A 57 -6.76 10.49 4.64
CA PHE A 57 -7.09 11.90 4.43
C PHE A 57 -5.90 12.66 3.86
N VAL A 58 -6.19 13.64 3.00
CA VAL A 58 -5.21 14.59 2.48
C VAL A 58 -5.61 16.01 2.86
N ILE A 59 -4.64 16.78 3.33
CA ILE A 59 -4.77 18.21 3.60
C ILE A 59 -3.97 18.96 2.54
N ILE A 60 -4.59 19.98 1.93
CA ILE A 60 -3.97 20.83 0.93
C ILE A 60 -4.20 22.30 1.35
N CYS A 61 -3.14 23.00 1.71
CA CYS A 61 -3.17 24.41 2.11
C CYS A 61 -2.43 25.25 1.07
N PRO A 62 -3.11 25.85 0.12
CA PRO A 62 -2.49 26.77 -0.82
C PRO A 62 -2.15 28.10 -0.12
N SER A 63 -1.13 28.78 -0.61
CA SER A 63 -0.71 30.13 -0.17
C SER A 63 -0.39 30.24 1.33
N VAL A 64 0.04 29.13 1.96
CA VAL A 64 0.39 29.08 3.38
C VAL A 64 1.90 29.24 3.57
N LYS A 65 2.32 30.05 4.56
CA LYS A 65 3.74 30.12 4.97
C LYS A 65 4.16 28.81 5.66
N GLN A 66 5.42 28.44 5.46
CA GLN A 66 5.97 27.21 6.04
C GLN A 66 5.78 27.13 7.56
N GLU A 67 6.10 28.19 8.27
CA GLU A 67 5.99 28.24 9.73
C GLU A 67 4.55 28.07 10.24
N ASP A 68 3.58 28.69 9.54
CA ASP A 68 2.17 28.60 9.92
C ASP A 68 1.60 27.21 9.61
N PHE A 69 2.01 26.62 8.48
CA PHE A 69 1.64 25.25 8.15
C PHE A 69 2.21 24.25 9.17
N GLN A 70 3.49 24.37 9.52
CA GLN A 70 4.13 23.51 10.53
C GLN A 70 3.45 23.64 11.90
N LYS A 71 3.10 24.86 12.35
CA LYS A 71 2.36 25.06 13.60
C LYS A 71 1.03 24.34 13.60
N LYS A 72 0.28 24.42 12.49
CA LYS A 72 -0.99 23.70 12.32
C LYS A 72 -0.79 22.17 12.37
N ILE A 73 0.25 21.66 11.71
CA ILE A 73 0.59 20.22 11.78
C ILE A 73 0.91 19.78 13.21
N TYR A 74 1.72 20.55 13.95
CA TYR A 74 2.03 20.23 15.35
C TYR A 74 0.79 20.27 16.25
N SER A 75 -0.11 21.25 16.04
CA SER A 75 -1.39 21.30 16.75
C SER A 75 -2.25 20.09 16.44
N LEU A 76 -2.33 19.67 15.16
CA LEU A 76 -3.09 18.48 14.79
C LEU A 76 -2.49 17.19 15.38
N LYS A 77 -1.16 17.04 15.36
CA LYS A 77 -0.49 15.91 16.02
C LYS A 77 -0.79 15.86 17.53
N ALA A 78 -0.83 17.00 18.20
CA ALA A 78 -1.19 17.07 19.62
C ALA A 78 -2.65 16.63 19.89
N GLU A 79 -3.60 17.02 19.02
CA GLU A 79 -5.00 16.57 19.12
C GLU A 79 -5.14 15.04 19.00
N PHE A 80 -4.36 14.40 18.13
CA PHE A 80 -4.36 12.94 18.01
C PHE A 80 -3.60 12.22 19.13
N GLN A 81 -2.56 12.83 19.70
CA GLN A 81 -1.80 12.24 20.81
C GLN A 81 -2.60 12.21 22.11
N ASN A 82 -3.47 13.19 22.34
CA ASN A 82 -4.30 13.29 23.53
C ASN A 82 -5.52 12.36 23.51
N ASP A 83 -5.78 11.68 22.40
CA ASP A 83 -6.92 10.78 22.23
C ASP A 83 -6.47 9.31 22.19
N SER A 84 -7.10 8.45 22.98
CA SER A 84 -6.82 7.03 23.01
C SER A 84 -7.50 6.25 21.88
N ASN A 85 -8.62 6.77 21.36
CA ASN A 85 -9.50 6.05 20.43
C ASN A 85 -9.33 6.50 18.97
N CYS A 86 -8.89 7.73 18.76
CA CYS A 86 -8.68 8.30 17.43
C CYS A 86 -7.23 8.76 17.28
N ARG A 87 -6.40 7.94 16.69
CA ARG A 87 -4.99 8.23 16.39
C ARG A 87 -4.75 8.17 14.91
N ALA A 88 -3.88 9.03 14.39
CA ALA A 88 -3.50 9.03 12.98
C ALA A 88 -1.98 9.22 12.83
N ALA A 89 -1.41 8.54 11.85
CA ALA A 89 -0.08 8.85 11.34
C ALA A 89 -0.17 10.05 10.39
N ILE A 90 0.80 10.97 10.47
CA ILE A 90 0.78 12.24 9.73
C ILE A 90 2.14 12.50 9.10
N GLY A 91 2.22 12.43 7.78
CA GLY A 91 3.33 12.94 7.00
C GLY A 91 2.99 14.26 6.33
N TYR A 92 3.96 15.12 6.15
CA TYR A 92 3.71 16.41 5.52
C TYR A 92 4.92 16.94 4.75
N THR A 93 4.62 17.77 3.75
CA THR A 93 5.60 18.47 2.93
C THR A 93 5.12 19.90 2.68
N TRP A 94 6.07 20.81 2.58
CA TRP A 94 5.81 22.20 2.17
C TRP A 94 6.77 22.55 1.05
N VAL A 95 6.26 23.24 0.03
CA VAL A 95 7.05 23.74 -1.10
C VAL A 95 6.72 25.20 -1.37
N GLU A 96 7.74 25.97 -1.72
CA GLU A 96 7.60 27.39 -2.02
C GLU A 96 6.93 27.61 -3.39
N HIS A 97 7.19 26.71 -4.35
CA HIS A 97 6.62 26.75 -5.68
C HIS A 97 6.14 25.36 -6.12
N ILE A 98 4.96 25.29 -6.73
CA ILE A 98 4.43 24.05 -7.29
C ILE A 98 5.08 23.82 -8.66
N ASN A 99 6.28 23.29 -8.69
CA ASN A 99 6.98 22.92 -9.94
C ASN A 99 6.29 21.74 -10.64
N LYS A 100 5.14 21.95 -11.30
CA LYS A 100 4.42 21.03 -12.20
C LYS A 100 4.27 19.55 -11.77
N ASN A 101 4.82 19.12 -10.63
CA ASN A 101 4.79 17.72 -10.18
C ASN A 101 4.17 17.58 -8.80
N ILE A 102 2.86 17.91 -8.73
CA ILE A 102 2.08 17.76 -7.49
C ILE A 102 2.05 16.30 -6.99
N SER A 103 2.09 15.34 -7.89
CA SER A 103 2.12 13.92 -7.55
C SER A 103 3.35 13.55 -6.72
N ARG A 104 4.52 14.16 -7.02
CA ARG A 104 5.74 13.95 -6.24
C ARG A 104 5.64 14.56 -4.84
N ILE A 105 5.01 15.73 -4.72
CA ILE A 105 4.83 16.40 -3.42
C ILE A 105 3.88 15.57 -2.53
N ILE A 106 2.83 15.00 -3.12
CA ILE A 106 1.92 14.10 -2.42
C ILE A 106 2.66 12.81 -2.00
N ALA A 107 3.44 12.22 -2.89
CA ALA A 107 4.23 11.03 -2.59
C ALA A 107 5.27 11.26 -1.46
N ASP A 108 5.90 12.44 -1.42
CA ASP A 108 6.82 12.80 -0.33
C ASP A 108 6.09 12.93 1.02
N ALA A 109 4.85 13.44 1.03
CA ALA A 109 4.03 13.53 2.25
C ALA A 109 3.56 12.13 2.69
N ASP A 110 3.17 11.27 1.76
CA ASP A 110 2.77 9.88 2.00
C ASP A 110 3.93 9.06 2.59
N ALA A 111 5.12 9.13 2.00
CA ALA A 111 6.32 8.46 2.53
C ALA A 111 6.61 8.84 3.98
N LYS A 112 6.51 10.13 4.33
CA LYS A 112 6.69 10.61 5.71
C LYS A 112 5.57 10.15 6.64
N MET A 113 4.34 10.03 6.17
CA MET A 113 3.22 9.48 6.93
C MET A 113 3.48 8.00 7.25
N TYR A 114 4.02 7.27 6.30
CA TYR A 114 4.38 5.87 6.50
C TYR A 114 5.49 5.70 7.56
N GLU A 115 6.49 6.59 7.60
CA GLU A 115 7.50 6.61 8.67
C GLU A 115 6.87 6.89 10.05
N ASP A 116 5.98 7.88 10.15
CA ASP A 116 5.25 8.22 11.40
C ASP A 116 4.36 7.03 11.84
N LYS A 117 3.77 6.31 10.89
CA LYS A 117 2.98 5.09 11.11
C LYS A 117 3.83 3.96 11.70
N LYS A 118 5.03 3.73 11.14
CA LYS A 118 6.01 2.77 11.69
C LYS A 118 6.35 3.13 13.14
N ASP A 119 6.66 4.37 13.43
CA ASP A 119 6.99 4.86 14.76
C ASP A 119 5.86 4.65 15.78
N PHE A 120 4.62 4.87 15.36
CA PHE A 120 3.44 4.62 16.19
C PHE A 120 3.34 3.14 16.59
N TYR A 121 3.48 2.24 15.64
CA TYR A 121 3.40 0.81 15.91
C TYR A 121 4.60 0.29 16.70
N HIS A 122 5.79 0.88 16.57
CA HIS A 122 6.96 0.54 17.40
C HIS A 122 6.79 0.92 18.87
N LYS A 123 6.08 2.00 19.18
CA LYS A 123 5.88 2.53 20.54
C LYS A 123 4.64 1.96 21.25
N SER A 124 3.73 1.30 20.54
CA SER A 124 2.47 0.79 21.10
C SER A 124 2.67 -0.50 21.92
N PRO A 125 2.04 -0.66 23.11
CA PRO A 125 2.13 -1.89 23.93
C PRO A 125 1.59 -3.15 23.24
N ASN A 126 0.61 -2.99 22.34
CA ASN A 126 0.09 -4.07 21.51
C ASN A 126 1.01 -4.45 20.34
N SER A 127 2.15 -3.78 20.20
CA SER A 127 3.11 -3.92 19.13
C SER A 127 3.88 -5.26 19.12
N ARG A 128 3.69 -6.18 20.08
CA ARG A 128 4.31 -7.52 19.99
C ARG A 128 3.85 -8.26 18.73
N ARG A 129 2.59 -8.08 18.33
CA ARG A 129 2.05 -8.63 17.08
C ARG A 129 2.64 -7.90 15.86
N TYR A 130 2.75 -6.56 15.93
CA TYR A 130 3.30 -5.71 14.87
C TYR A 130 4.84 -5.73 14.80
N ARG A 131 5.57 -5.83 15.92
CA ARG A 131 7.04 -6.01 15.90
C ARG A 131 7.42 -7.32 15.21
N HIS A 132 6.77 -8.41 15.56
CA HIS A 132 7.00 -9.70 14.92
C HIS A 132 6.60 -9.73 13.45
N TYR A 133 5.67 -8.87 13.07
CA TYR A 133 5.18 -8.63 11.73
C TYR A 133 6.17 -7.78 10.91
N ASN A 134 6.62 -6.65 11.44
CA ASN A 134 7.60 -5.78 10.79
C ASN A 134 8.98 -6.44 10.66
N ASP A 135 9.42 -7.19 11.67
CA ASP A 135 10.65 -7.98 11.59
C ASP A 135 10.58 -9.01 10.47
N ARG A 136 9.42 -9.62 10.25
CA ARG A 136 9.20 -10.56 9.13
C ARG A 136 9.17 -9.89 7.77
N ILE A 137 8.53 -8.72 7.66
CA ILE A 137 8.54 -7.96 6.40
C ILE A 137 9.97 -7.48 6.10
N LEU A 138 10.71 -7.01 7.09
CA LEU A 138 12.12 -6.65 6.94
C LEU A 138 12.99 -7.83 6.49
N CYS A 139 12.68 -9.05 6.92
CA CYS A 139 13.38 -10.24 6.43
C CYS A 139 13.18 -10.48 4.92
N LEU A 140 12.09 -9.99 4.32
CA LEU A 140 11.85 -10.12 2.87
C LEU A 140 12.82 -9.29 2.01
N SER A 141 13.53 -8.33 2.60
CA SER A 141 14.59 -7.58 1.90
C SER A 141 15.88 -8.38 1.69
N ASP A 142 16.07 -9.46 2.44
CA ASP A 142 17.19 -10.38 2.26
C ASP A 142 16.82 -11.47 1.25
N VAL A 143 17.62 -11.61 0.19
CA VAL A 143 17.39 -12.55 -0.92
C VAL A 143 17.24 -14.00 -0.43
N THR A 144 18.07 -14.42 0.53
CA THR A 144 18.06 -15.80 1.05
C THR A 144 16.79 -16.07 1.85
N LEU A 145 16.42 -15.13 2.73
CA LEU A 145 15.21 -15.24 3.55
C LEU A 145 13.93 -15.15 2.70
N LEU A 146 13.93 -14.29 1.68
CA LEU A 146 12.83 -14.21 0.73
C LEU A 146 12.64 -15.54 -0.03
N GLN A 147 13.74 -16.17 -0.45
CA GLN A 147 13.69 -17.48 -1.12
C GLN A 147 13.15 -18.58 -0.19
N GLU A 148 13.58 -18.59 1.07
CA GLU A 148 12.99 -19.51 2.06
C GLU A 148 11.47 -19.32 2.24
N GLU A 149 10.98 -18.08 2.19
CA GLU A 149 9.54 -17.80 2.30
C GLU A 149 8.76 -18.31 1.07
N PHE A 150 9.35 -18.31 -0.13
CA PHE A 150 8.76 -18.98 -1.31
C PHE A 150 8.72 -20.49 -1.10
N GLU A 151 9.82 -21.11 -0.66
CA GLU A 151 9.90 -22.57 -0.43
C GLU A 151 8.92 -23.05 0.66
N ARG A 152 8.63 -22.20 1.65
CA ARG A 152 7.62 -22.46 2.70
C ARG A 152 6.18 -22.27 2.21
N ASN A 153 5.97 -21.88 0.94
CA ASN A 153 4.67 -21.53 0.38
C ASN A 153 3.95 -20.40 1.17
N HIS A 154 4.71 -19.47 1.72
CA HIS A 154 4.15 -18.31 2.41
C HIS A 154 3.67 -17.21 1.46
N PHE A 155 4.02 -17.30 0.17
CA PHE A 155 3.45 -16.44 -0.87
C PHE A 155 2.36 -17.18 -1.62
N CYS A 156 1.26 -16.50 -1.90
CA CYS A 156 0.16 -17.02 -2.70
C CYS A 156 -0.34 -15.96 -3.69
N VAL A 157 -0.82 -16.42 -4.81
CA VAL A 157 -1.36 -15.57 -5.88
C VAL A 157 -2.88 -15.65 -5.87
N TYR A 158 -3.53 -14.52 -5.63
CA TYR A 158 -4.98 -14.36 -5.72
C TYR A 158 -5.34 -13.87 -7.11
N LEU A 159 -6.46 -14.34 -7.64
CA LEU A 159 -6.96 -13.89 -8.93
C LEU A 159 -8.19 -13.01 -8.73
N GLN A 160 -8.08 -11.74 -9.10
CA GLN A 160 -9.20 -10.81 -9.10
C GLN A 160 -9.87 -10.84 -10.48
N PRO A 161 -11.14 -11.29 -10.58
CA PRO A 161 -11.81 -11.39 -11.86
C PRO A 161 -12.10 -10.01 -12.48
N LYS A 162 -11.86 -9.88 -13.79
CA LYS A 162 -12.24 -8.74 -14.62
C LYS A 162 -13.56 -9.05 -15.31
N ILE A 163 -14.62 -8.34 -14.91
CA ILE A 163 -15.98 -8.57 -15.39
C ILE A 163 -16.29 -7.61 -16.56
N SER A 164 -16.85 -8.15 -17.63
CA SER A 164 -17.38 -7.33 -18.73
C SER A 164 -18.66 -6.62 -18.28
N THR A 165 -18.72 -5.31 -18.47
CA THR A 165 -19.91 -4.49 -18.17
C THR A 165 -21.08 -4.76 -19.12
N GLU A 166 -20.84 -5.35 -20.29
CA GLU A 166 -21.88 -5.70 -21.26
C GLU A 166 -22.49 -7.06 -20.99
N SER A 167 -21.64 -8.08 -20.72
CA SER A 167 -22.09 -9.48 -20.57
C SER A 167 -22.20 -9.95 -19.12
N TYR A 168 -21.70 -9.18 -18.16
CA TYR A 168 -21.59 -9.52 -16.75
C TYR A 168 -20.86 -10.84 -16.48
N LYS A 169 -19.99 -11.25 -17.43
CA LYS A 169 -19.19 -12.48 -17.33
C LYS A 169 -17.71 -12.12 -17.12
N ALA A 170 -17.00 -12.99 -16.44
CA ALA A 170 -15.55 -12.88 -16.32
C ALA A 170 -14.90 -13.01 -17.72
N LYS A 171 -14.04 -12.06 -18.07
CA LYS A 171 -13.28 -12.02 -19.33
C LYS A 171 -11.78 -12.13 -19.12
N GLY A 172 -11.33 -12.08 -17.88
CA GLY A 172 -9.94 -12.19 -17.48
C GLY A 172 -9.82 -12.11 -15.97
N ALA A 173 -8.60 -12.09 -15.50
CA ALA A 173 -8.29 -11.83 -14.11
C ALA A 173 -7.01 -11.01 -13.97
N GLU A 174 -6.76 -10.48 -12.80
CA GLU A 174 -5.50 -9.90 -12.39
C GLU A 174 -4.89 -10.76 -11.30
N ALA A 175 -3.61 -11.11 -11.47
CA ALA A 175 -2.86 -11.83 -10.47
C ALA A 175 -2.32 -10.86 -9.41
N LEU A 176 -2.68 -11.11 -8.17
CA LEU A 176 -2.33 -10.26 -7.02
C LEU A 176 -1.63 -11.11 -5.97
N ILE A 177 -0.37 -10.76 -5.70
CA ILE A 177 0.42 -11.44 -4.67
C ILE A 177 -0.15 -11.17 -3.28
N ARG A 178 -0.04 -12.17 -2.39
CA ARG A 178 -0.29 -12.05 -0.95
C ARG A 178 0.83 -12.76 -0.22
N TYR A 179 1.26 -12.19 0.90
CA TYR A 179 2.18 -12.85 1.81
C TYR A 179 1.40 -13.45 2.98
N CYS A 180 1.47 -14.75 3.13
CA CYS A 180 0.65 -15.54 4.05
C CYS A 180 1.54 -16.34 5.02
N PRO A 181 2.28 -15.68 5.95
CA PRO A 181 3.26 -16.34 6.82
C PRO A 181 2.62 -17.29 7.83
N LYS A 182 1.29 -17.24 7.98
CA LYS A 182 0.48 -18.14 8.79
C LYS A 182 -0.90 -18.30 8.16
N PRO A 183 -1.63 -19.40 8.43
CA PRO A 183 -2.94 -19.66 7.81
C PRO A 183 -4.00 -18.57 8.01
N ASP A 184 -3.92 -17.82 9.10
CA ASP A 184 -4.85 -16.77 9.50
C ASP A 184 -4.33 -15.35 9.25
N ILE A 185 -3.15 -15.22 8.63
CA ILE A 185 -2.52 -13.93 8.36
C ILE A 185 -2.30 -13.77 6.86
N VAL A 186 -2.98 -12.80 6.27
CA VAL A 186 -2.80 -12.39 4.87
C VAL A 186 -2.32 -10.95 4.83
N ILE A 187 -1.10 -10.75 4.34
CA ILE A 187 -0.44 -9.46 4.23
C ILE A 187 -0.62 -8.92 2.81
N SER A 188 -1.07 -7.67 2.74
CA SER A 188 -1.31 -6.98 1.47
C SER A 188 0.01 -6.60 0.78
N PRO A 189 0.08 -6.60 -0.57
CA PRO A 189 1.22 -6.09 -1.32
C PRO A 189 1.68 -4.71 -0.91
N TYR A 190 0.74 -3.82 -0.59
CA TYR A 190 1.02 -2.46 -0.12
C TYR A 190 1.99 -2.40 1.08
N GLU A 191 2.03 -3.44 1.89
CA GLU A 191 2.82 -3.49 3.11
C GLU A 191 4.27 -3.95 2.90
N PHE A 192 4.60 -4.59 1.77
CA PHE A 192 5.94 -5.13 1.52
C PHE A 192 6.54 -4.78 0.15
N ILE A 193 5.75 -4.41 -0.85
CA ILE A 193 6.26 -4.11 -2.20
C ILE A 193 7.31 -2.99 -2.18
N SER A 194 7.00 -1.86 -1.50
CA SER A 194 7.92 -0.72 -1.45
C SER A 194 9.28 -1.08 -0.82
N LEU A 195 9.28 -1.98 0.17
CA LEU A 195 10.50 -2.48 0.77
C LEU A 195 11.30 -3.33 -0.24
N LEU A 196 10.63 -4.24 -0.96
CA LEU A 196 11.29 -5.07 -1.96
C LEU A 196 11.82 -4.25 -3.13
N GLU A 197 11.16 -3.16 -3.48
CA GLU A 197 11.66 -2.19 -4.48
C GLU A 197 12.88 -1.42 -3.97
N GLU A 198 12.88 -0.98 -2.71
CA GLU A 198 14.01 -0.28 -2.08
C GLU A 198 15.28 -1.15 -2.04
N PHE A 199 15.12 -2.45 -1.76
CA PHE A 199 16.22 -3.42 -1.70
C PHE A 199 16.46 -4.16 -3.03
N GLU A 200 15.78 -3.74 -4.10
CA GLU A 200 15.88 -4.33 -5.44
C GLU A 200 15.62 -5.84 -5.51
N THR A 201 14.88 -6.39 -4.53
CA THR A 201 14.52 -7.82 -4.47
C THR A 201 13.15 -8.12 -5.08
N ILE A 202 12.40 -7.10 -5.48
CA ILE A 202 11.04 -7.21 -6.04
C ILE A 202 10.96 -8.12 -7.26
N TYR A 203 12.03 -8.20 -8.07
CA TYR A 203 12.07 -9.04 -9.26
C TYR A 203 11.80 -10.52 -8.94
N MET A 204 12.24 -11.00 -7.78
CA MET A 204 11.98 -12.38 -7.34
C MET A 204 10.49 -12.64 -7.16
N VAL A 205 9.76 -11.68 -6.59
CA VAL A 205 8.30 -11.75 -6.40
C VAL A 205 7.57 -11.67 -7.73
N ASP A 206 7.99 -10.78 -8.61
CA ASP A 206 7.36 -10.61 -9.92
C ASP A 206 7.49 -11.89 -10.76
N PHE A 207 8.68 -12.48 -10.81
CA PHE A 207 8.88 -13.77 -11.50
C PHE A 207 8.17 -14.93 -10.81
N PHE A 208 8.10 -14.95 -9.49
CA PHE A 208 7.31 -15.93 -8.75
C PHE A 208 5.82 -15.86 -9.13
N VAL A 209 5.24 -14.64 -9.18
CA VAL A 209 3.84 -14.46 -9.60
C VAL A 209 3.63 -14.92 -11.04
N PHE A 210 4.52 -14.52 -11.95
CA PHE A 210 4.42 -14.91 -13.37
C PHE A 210 4.50 -16.42 -13.54
N THR A 211 5.46 -17.07 -12.89
CA THR A 211 5.62 -18.53 -12.91
C THR A 211 4.40 -19.23 -12.35
N SER A 212 3.87 -18.76 -11.20
CA SER A 212 2.66 -19.32 -10.59
C SER A 212 1.43 -19.21 -11.49
N VAL A 213 1.31 -18.12 -12.25
CA VAL A 213 0.23 -17.95 -13.25
C VAL A 213 0.39 -18.93 -14.41
N CYS A 214 1.59 -19.08 -14.96
CA CYS A 214 1.87 -20.02 -16.05
C CYS A 214 1.60 -21.47 -15.63
N GLU A 215 2.04 -21.85 -14.44
CA GLU A 215 1.76 -23.17 -13.86
C GLU A 215 0.25 -23.41 -13.71
N LYS A 216 -0.49 -22.44 -13.20
CA LYS A 216 -1.95 -22.54 -13.04
C LYS A 216 -2.68 -22.61 -14.36
N LEU A 217 -2.26 -21.87 -15.39
CA LEU A 217 -2.83 -21.97 -16.73
C LEU A 217 -2.59 -23.35 -17.35
N LYS A 218 -1.38 -23.92 -17.18
CA LYS A 218 -1.08 -25.30 -17.61
C LYS A 218 -1.98 -26.30 -16.88
N GLU A 219 -2.10 -26.24 -15.56
CA GLU A 219 -2.99 -27.09 -14.78
C GLU A 219 -4.44 -27.02 -15.26
N TRP A 220 -4.95 -25.81 -15.52
CA TRP A 220 -6.31 -25.63 -16.02
C TRP A 220 -6.51 -26.23 -17.41
N ARG A 221 -5.55 -26.04 -18.31
CA ARG A 221 -5.57 -26.65 -19.65
C ARG A 221 -5.61 -28.17 -19.57
N GLU A 222 -4.77 -28.78 -18.72
CA GLU A 222 -4.74 -30.23 -18.54
C GLU A 222 -6.06 -30.78 -17.95
N LYS A 223 -6.76 -29.98 -17.15
CA LYS A 223 -8.09 -30.31 -16.62
C LYS A 223 -9.24 -29.96 -17.57
N GLY A 224 -8.97 -29.45 -18.77
CA GLY A 224 -9.99 -29.06 -19.74
C GLY A 224 -10.80 -27.82 -19.33
N ILE A 225 -10.27 -27.02 -18.41
CA ILE A 225 -10.90 -25.75 -17.96
C ILE A 225 -10.64 -24.69 -19.03
N GLN A 226 -11.67 -23.92 -19.38
CA GLN A 226 -11.55 -22.84 -20.34
C GLN A 226 -10.59 -21.76 -19.79
N LEU A 227 -9.53 -21.47 -20.55
CA LEU A 227 -8.56 -20.43 -20.20
C LEU A 227 -9.10 -19.03 -20.52
N PHE A 228 -8.65 -18.06 -19.77
CA PHE A 228 -8.86 -16.64 -19.99
C PHE A 228 -7.57 -15.85 -19.70
N PRO A 229 -7.42 -14.65 -20.24
CA PRO A 229 -6.24 -13.83 -20.00
C PRO A 229 -6.07 -13.49 -18.51
N ILE A 230 -4.85 -13.64 -17.99
CA ILE A 230 -4.48 -13.20 -16.65
C ILE A 230 -3.38 -12.14 -16.78
N SER A 231 -3.64 -10.94 -16.29
CA SER A 231 -2.61 -9.90 -16.23
C SER A 231 -1.73 -10.07 -14.99
N VAL A 232 -0.43 -9.88 -15.19
CA VAL A 232 0.59 -9.87 -14.14
C VAL A 232 1.26 -8.50 -14.11
N ASN A 233 1.44 -7.96 -12.92
CA ASN A 233 2.17 -6.72 -12.72
C ASN A 233 3.66 -7.00 -12.61
N PHE A 234 4.47 -6.13 -13.21
CA PHE A 234 5.92 -6.13 -13.08
C PHE A 234 6.37 -4.74 -12.61
N SER A 235 7.29 -4.69 -11.66
CA SER A 235 7.88 -3.44 -11.25
C SER A 235 8.82 -2.88 -12.33
N SER A 236 9.08 -1.59 -12.28
CA SER A 236 10.04 -0.96 -13.19
C SER A 236 11.48 -1.47 -12.96
N ILE A 237 11.76 -2.03 -11.78
CA ILE A 237 13.04 -2.66 -11.43
C ILE A 237 13.17 -3.97 -12.20
N SER A 238 12.17 -4.83 -12.12
CA SER A 238 12.14 -6.13 -12.83
C SER A 238 12.27 -5.96 -14.34
N LEU A 239 11.65 -4.92 -14.92
CA LEU A 239 11.75 -4.63 -16.36
C LEU A 239 13.17 -4.21 -16.79
N ARG A 240 14.06 -3.81 -15.87
CA ARG A 240 15.46 -3.45 -16.16
C ARG A 240 16.41 -4.63 -15.96
N GLU A 241 15.92 -5.76 -15.45
CA GLU A 241 16.76 -6.95 -15.27
C GLU A 241 17.38 -7.40 -16.61
N PRO A 242 18.67 -7.70 -16.62
CA PRO A 242 19.30 -8.30 -17.79
C PRO A 242 18.55 -9.57 -18.18
N HIS A 243 18.29 -9.73 -19.49
CA HIS A 243 17.59 -10.91 -20.01
C HIS A 243 16.15 -11.11 -19.54
N PHE A 244 15.46 -10.02 -19.11
CA PHE A 244 14.06 -10.09 -18.67
C PHE A 244 13.15 -10.81 -19.70
N VAL A 245 13.27 -10.47 -20.98
CA VAL A 245 12.44 -11.04 -22.05
C VAL A 245 12.75 -12.51 -22.26
N GLU A 246 14.05 -12.87 -22.25
CA GLU A 246 14.48 -14.27 -22.35
C GLU A 246 13.94 -15.10 -21.19
N HIS A 247 14.02 -14.57 -19.96
CA HIS A 247 13.50 -15.26 -18.77
C HIS A 247 11.99 -15.48 -18.84
N ILE A 248 11.23 -14.46 -19.25
CA ILE A 248 9.77 -14.60 -19.49
C ILE A 248 9.49 -15.67 -20.55
N SER A 249 10.25 -15.66 -21.65
CA SER A 249 10.11 -16.64 -22.73
C SER A 249 10.39 -18.07 -22.25
N ASP A 250 11.43 -18.27 -21.46
CA ASP A 250 11.80 -19.57 -20.91
C ASP A 250 10.73 -20.13 -19.97
N ILE A 251 10.14 -19.27 -19.12
CA ILE A 251 9.01 -19.66 -18.28
C ILE A 251 7.82 -20.06 -19.14
N CYS A 252 7.45 -19.26 -20.16
CA CYS A 252 6.37 -19.60 -21.08
C CYS A 252 6.60 -20.95 -21.76
N HIS A 253 7.81 -21.22 -22.26
CA HIS A 253 8.16 -22.50 -22.87
C HIS A 253 8.05 -23.66 -21.88
N THR A 254 8.52 -23.49 -20.64
CA THR A 254 8.48 -24.52 -19.59
C THR A 254 7.04 -24.98 -19.29
N TYR A 255 6.11 -24.03 -19.30
CA TYR A 255 4.70 -24.31 -19.01
C TYR A 255 3.83 -24.42 -20.28
N ASP A 256 4.46 -24.37 -21.47
CA ASP A 256 3.78 -24.45 -22.77
C ASP A 256 2.66 -23.39 -22.90
N ILE A 257 2.97 -22.15 -22.52
CA ILE A 257 2.11 -20.97 -22.65
C ILE A 257 2.57 -20.17 -23.87
N SER A 258 1.62 -19.79 -24.75
CA SER A 258 1.86 -19.02 -25.99
C SER A 258 1.51 -17.55 -25.82
#